data_560a3b92bd32df4de7ea0bd5a1c3e0da
#
_entry.id   560a3b92bd32df4de7ea0bd5a1c3e0da
#
_cell.length_a   1.000
_cell.length_b   1.000
_cell.length_c   1.000
_cell.angle_alpha   90.00
_cell.angle_beta   90.00
_cell.angle_gamma   90.00
#
_symmetry.space_group_name_H-M   'P 1'
#
loop_
_entity.id
_entity.type
_entity.pdbx_description
1 polymer ?
#
loop_
_entity_poly.entity_id
_entity_poly.type
_entity_poly.pdbx_seq_one_letter_code
_entity_poly.pdbx_strand_id
1 'polypeptide(L)'
;HGVHRRQRQMCIRDRDLLLASIAGGTDIISCFVGGCPTRPVYTGQIQCRALGMAVEFWDDTGAPLTSGKGELICKQSFPSMPIGFWNDEDGGKYHCAYFAQFDNVWCHGDYGELTPEDGAIIHGRSDAVLNPGGVRIGTAEIYRQVEKLDAIVESIVVGQDWEDDVRVVLFVVLREGEALDDSLEQAVRSTIRQNATPRHVPAKIIQVHEIPRTLSGKIVELAVREVVHGRPVNNVDALANPEALAHFADLAALQH
;
A
#
# COMPACT_ATOMS: atom_id res chain seq x y z
N HIS A 1 -11.24 3.63 -9.66
CA HIS A 1 -11.62 4.43 -8.48
C HIS A 1 -12.89 5.29 -8.68
N GLY A 2 -13.17 5.80 -9.90
CA GLY A 2 -14.36 6.63 -10.15
C GLY A 2 -15.71 5.91 -9.96
N VAL A 3 -15.79 4.63 -10.32
CA VAL A 3 -17.01 3.82 -10.15
C VAL A 3 -17.29 3.56 -8.67
N HIS A 4 -16.26 3.27 -7.87
CA HIS A 4 -16.41 3.04 -6.43
C HIS A 4 -16.78 4.32 -5.65
N ARG A 5 -16.32 5.51 -6.07
CA ARG A 5 -16.76 6.77 -5.43
C ARG A 5 -18.25 7.05 -5.63
N ARG A 6 -18.81 6.81 -6.83
CA ARG A 6 -20.25 6.97 -7.08
C ARG A 6 -21.07 5.94 -6.32
N GLN A 7 -20.62 4.70 -6.25
CA GLN A 7 -21.29 3.63 -5.49
C GLN A 7 -21.23 3.91 -3.98
N ARG A 8 -20.11 4.40 -3.45
CA ARG A 8 -19.98 4.87 -2.06
C ARG A 8 -20.92 6.02 -1.74
N GLN A 9 -21.09 6.99 -2.64
CA GLN A 9 -22.02 8.11 -2.45
C GLN A 9 -23.50 7.67 -2.50
N MET A 10 -23.84 6.66 -3.29
CA MET A 10 -25.21 6.10 -3.29
C MET A 10 -25.53 5.37 -1.99
N CYS A 11 -24.62 4.54 -1.48
CA CYS A 11 -24.81 3.84 -0.20
C CYS A 11 -24.87 4.77 1.01
N ILE A 12 -24.11 5.88 1.01
CA ILE A 12 -24.14 6.88 2.11
C ILE A 12 -25.47 7.66 2.13
N ARG A 13 -26.20 7.74 1.02
CA ARG A 13 -27.53 8.40 0.98
C ARG A 13 -28.63 7.60 1.68
N ASP A 14 -28.53 6.29 1.68
CA ASP A 14 -29.47 5.40 2.35
C ASP A 14 -28.95 5.12 3.77
N ARG A 15 -29.17 6.04 4.66
CA ARG A 15 -28.61 6.28 6.01
C ARG A 15 -28.48 5.09 6.96
N ASP A 16 -28.91 3.90 6.58
CA ASP A 16 -28.91 2.69 7.42
C ASP A 16 -27.74 1.72 7.11
N LEU A 17 -26.81 2.11 6.24
CA LEU A 17 -25.67 1.27 5.86
C LEU A 17 -24.36 1.75 6.51
N LEU A 18 -23.70 0.83 7.21
CA LEU A 18 -22.31 1.03 7.63
C LEU A 18 -21.38 0.78 6.45
N LEU A 19 -20.79 1.85 5.89
CA LEU A 19 -19.71 1.72 4.94
C LEU A 19 -18.40 1.57 5.72
N ALA A 20 -17.92 0.33 5.86
CA ALA A 20 -16.68 0.03 6.58
C ALA A 20 -15.49 -0.03 5.62
N SER A 21 -14.40 0.63 6.00
CA SER A 21 -13.06 0.33 5.49
C SER A 21 -12.53 -0.88 6.22
N ILE A 22 -11.85 -1.77 5.49
CA ILE A 22 -11.25 -2.97 6.05
C ILE A 22 -9.81 -3.15 5.54
N ALA A 23 -8.95 -3.79 6.34
CA ALA A 23 -7.68 -4.34 5.89
C ALA A 23 -7.53 -5.78 6.37
N GLY A 24 -7.08 -6.64 5.47
CA GLY A 24 -6.90 -8.08 5.64
C GLY A 24 -6.55 -8.72 4.31
N GLY A 25 -6.65 -10.04 4.21
CA GLY A 25 -6.26 -10.78 3.02
C GLY A 25 -7.36 -11.68 2.47
N THR A 26 -7.32 -11.95 1.17
CA THR A 26 -8.18 -12.93 0.51
C THR A 26 -7.93 -14.34 1.07
N ASP A 27 -6.70 -14.63 1.41
CA ASP A 27 -6.19 -15.87 1.99
C ASP A 27 -6.81 -16.21 3.36
N ILE A 28 -7.10 -15.20 4.17
CA ILE A 28 -7.74 -15.39 5.48
C ILE A 28 -9.28 -15.32 5.45
N ILE A 29 -9.87 -14.95 4.31
CA ILE A 29 -11.34 -14.77 4.12
C ILE A 29 -11.94 -13.89 5.23
N SER A 30 -11.17 -12.91 5.71
CA SER A 30 -11.51 -12.04 6.82
C SER A 30 -10.72 -10.72 6.75
N CYS A 31 -10.80 -9.94 7.82
CA CYS A 31 -9.98 -8.75 7.99
C CYS A 31 -9.37 -8.71 9.40
N PHE A 32 -8.23 -8.07 9.52
CA PHE A 32 -7.59 -7.81 10.82
C PHE A 32 -8.10 -6.55 11.48
N VAL A 33 -8.47 -5.57 10.66
CA VAL A 33 -9.10 -4.31 11.11
C VAL A 33 -10.29 -4.00 10.23
N GLY A 34 -11.34 -3.43 10.81
CA GLY A 34 -12.61 -3.26 10.10
C GLY A 34 -13.55 -2.26 10.76
N GLY A 35 -14.81 -2.28 10.30
CA GLY A 35 -15.87 -1.42 10.80
C GLY A 35 -16.52 -1.95 12.07
N CYS A 36 -17.08 -1.04 12.86
CA CYS A 36 -17.87 -1.34 14.06
C CYS A 36 -19.07 -0.39 14.13
N PRO A 37 -20.33 -0.90 14.09
CA PRO A 37 -21.52 -0.06 14.05
C PRO A 37 -21.74 0.75 15.35
N THR A 38 -21.11 0.35 16.46
CA THR A 38 -21.27 1.00 17.77
C THR A 38 -20.15 1.98 18.10
N ARG A 39 -19.19 2.19 17.20
CA ARG A 39 -18.04 3.10 17.40
C ARG A 39 -18.12 4.30 16.43
N PRO A 40 -17.59 5.48 16.81
CA PRO A 40 -17.49 6.61 15.91
C PRO A 40 -16.56 6.30 14.72
N VAL A 41 -16.79 6.98 13.61
CA VAL A 41 -15.92 6.95 12.43
C VAL A 41 -15.03 8.18 12.43
N TYR A 42 -13.73 7.98 12.44
CA TYR A 42 -12.74 9.06 12.33
C TYR A 42 -12.17 9.11 10.91
N THR A 43 -12.01 10.31 10.38
CA THR A 43 -11.47 10.50 9.03
C THR A 43 -10.06 9.94 8.92
N GLY A 44 -9.83 9.11 7.90
CA GLY A 44 -8.51 8.52 7.61
C GLY A 44 -8.16 7.28 8.43
N GLN A 45 -9.06 6.82 9.31
CA GLN A 45 -8.87 5.62 10.12
C GLN A 45 -9.83 4.50 9.72
N ILE A 46 -9.39 3.25 9.91
CA ILE A 46 -10.26 2.07 10.01
C ILE A 46 -10.69 1.97 11.48
N GLN A 47 -11.97 1.75 11.75
CA GLN A 47 -12.58 2.00 13.06
C GLN A 47 -12.01 1.18 14.22
N CYS A 48 -11.65 -0.10 13.99
CA CYS A 48 -11.17 -0.95 15.08
C CYS A 48 -10.50 -2.24 14.59
N ARG A 49 -9.83 -2.92 15.51
CA ARG A 49 -9.40 -4.30 15.33
C ARG A 49 -10.62 -5.23 15.23
N ALA A 50 -10.56 -6.21 14.32
CA ALA A 50 -11.64 -7.16 14.12
C ALA A 50 -11.80 -8.12 15.30
N LEU A 51 -13.03 -8.52 15.57
CA LEU A 51 -13.35 -9.47 16.64
C LEU A 51 -12.70 -10.84 16.37
N GLY A 52 -12.09 -11.42 17.39
CA GLY A 52 -11.39 -12.70 17.29
C GLY A 52 -9.99 -12.64 16.70
N MET A 53 -9.50 -11.41 16.40
CA MET A 53 -8.17 -11.16 15.85
C MET A 53 -7.30 -10.46 16.90
N ALA A 54 -6.21 -11.10 17.35
CA ALA A 54 -5.26 -10.52 18.32
C ALA A 54 -4.25 -9.61 17.61
N VAL A 55 -4.74 -8.55 17.00
CA VAL A 55 -3.96 -7.62 16.16
C VAL A 55 -3.12 -6.68 17.01
N GLU A 56 -1.86 -6.55 16.65
CA GLU A 56 -0.93 -5.54 17.15
C GLU A 56 -0.10 -4.99 15.98
N PHE A 57 0.62 -3.89 16.21
CA PHE A 57 1.67 -3.42 15.32
C PHE A 57 3.00 -3.54 16.06
N TRP A 58 3.98 -4.17 15.42
CA TRP A 58 5.29 -4.43 16.03
C TRP A 58 6.40 -3.69 15.28
N ASP A 59 7.43 -3.32 16.02
CA ASP A 59 8.66 -2.81 15.42
C ASP A 59 9.51 -3.94 14.81
N ASP A 60 10.63 -3.57 14.19
CA ASP A 60 11.53 -4.52 13.53
C ASP A 60 12.25 -5.48 14.52
N THR A 61 12.19 -5.20 15.83
CA THR A 61 12.72 -6.08 16.89
C THR A 61 11.69 -7.08 17.41
N GLY A 62 10.43 -6.99 16.98
CA GLY A 62 9.32 -7.82 17.45
C GLY A 62 8.68 -7.29 18.74
N ALA A 63 8.89 -6.03 19.10
CA ALA A 63 8.26 -5.40 20.24
C ALA A 63 6.93 -4.72 19.84
N PRO A 64 5.84 -4.90 20.63
CA PRO A 64 4.57 -4.27 20.36
C PRO A 64 4.64 -2.75 20.54
N LEU A 65 4.10 -2.03 19.56
CA LEU A 65 4.03 -0.58 19.56
C LEU A 65 2.71 -0.11 20.21
N THR A 66 2.80 0.84 21.14
CA THR A 66 1.66 1.56 21.68
C THR A 66 1.35 2.83 20.88
N SER A 67 2.31 3.29 20.09
CA SER A 67 2.22 4.42 19.16
C SER A 67 3.30 4.28 18.10
N GLY A 68 3.07 4.88 16.91
CA GLY A 68 4.00 4.81 15.80
C GLY A 68 3.70 3.66 14.83
N LYS A 69 4.49 3.60 13.77
CA LYS A 69 4.28 2.71 12.63
C LYS A 69 5.08 1.43 12.78
N GLY A 70 4.45 0.32 12.44
CA GLY A 70 5.07 -1.01 12.48
C GLY A 70 4.39 -2.01 11.57
N GLU A 71 4.81 -3.25 11.69
CA GLU A 71 4.29 -4.39 10.98
C GLU A 71 2.97 -4.85 11.60
N LEU A 72 1.92 -5.05 10.79
CA LEU A 72 0.66 -5.63 11.23
C LEU A 72 0.85 -7.12 11.51
N ILE A 73 0.64 -7.50 12.74
CA ILE A 73 0.71 -8.90 13.17
C ILE A 73 -0.59 -9.37 13.82
N CYS A 74 -0.82 -10.68 13.81
CA CYS A 74 -1.81 -11.34 14.64
C CYS A 74 -1.09 -12.35 15.55
N LYS A 75 -1.00 -12.01 16.84
CA LYS A 75 -0.15 -12.77 17.78
C LYS A 75 -0.73 -14.09 18.25
N GLN A 76 -1.98 -14.38 17.90
CA GLN A 76 -2.66 -15.64 18.23
C GLN A 76 -3.33 -16.21 16.99
N SER A 77 -3.56 -17.52 16.99
CA SER A 77 -4.36 -18.17 15.97
C SER A 77 -5.78 -17.57 15.94
N PHE A 78 -6.38 -17.53 14.76
CA PHE A 78 -7.69 -16.93 14.54
C PHE A 78 -8.58 -17.88 13.73
N PRO A 79 -9.93 -17.71 13.78
CA PRO A 79 -10.88 -18.70 13.25
C PRO A 79 -10.72 -19.04 11.77
N SER A 80 -10.31 -18.07 10.93
CA SER A 80 -10.14 -18.25 9.49
C SER A 80 -8.68 -18.34 9.05
N MET A 81 -7.77 -18.66 10.00
CA MET A 81 -6.36 -18.85 9.70
C MET A 81 -6.19 -20.05 8.76
N PRO A 82 -5.53 -19.91 7.61
CA PRO A 82 -5.25 -21.01 6.71
C PRO A 82 -4.42 -22.10 7.39
N ILE A 83 -4.67 -23.34 7.03
CA ILE A 83 -3.89 -24.49 7.54
C ILE A 83 -2.63 -24.76 6.73
N GLY A 84 -2.48 -24.13 5.56
CA GLY A 84 -1.36 -24.27 4.65
C GLY A 84 -1.70 -23.79 3.25
N PHE A 85 -0.75 -23.92 2.33
CA PHE A 85 -0.96 -23.60 0.91
C PHE A 85 -1.13 -24.88 0.08
N TRP A 86 -1.81 -24.73 -1.05
CA TRP A 86 -1.89 -25.78 -2.06
C TRP A 86 -0.51 -26.04 -2.68
N ASN A 87 -0.13 -27.32 -2.87
CA ASN A 87 1.19 -27.72 -3.35
C ASN A 87 2.37 -27.17 -2.51
N ASP A 88 2.23 -27.24 -1.19
CA ASP A 88 3.24 -26.85 -0.19
C ASP A 88 3.33 -27.97 0.87
N GLU A 89 3.84 -29.14 0.44
CA GLU A 89 3.81 -30.39 1.23
C GLU A 89 4.63 -30.27 2.52
N ASP A 90 5.72 -29.52 2.49
CA ASP A 90 6.60 -29.28 3.65
C ASP A 90 6.19 -28.04 4.47
N GLY A 91 5.19 -27.25 4.01
CA GLY A 91 4.73 -26.04 4.65
C GLY A 91 5.72 -24.86 4.54
N GLY A 92 6.77 -25.00 3.74
CA GLY A 92 7.85 -24.02 3.63
C GLY A 92 7.38 -22.69 3.04
N LYS A 93 6.53 -22.71 2.04
CA LYS A 93 5.97 -21.49 1.44
C LYS A 93 5.04 -20.76 2.41
N TYR A 94 4.18 -21.49 3.10
CA TYR A 94 3.27 -20.95 4.09
C TYR A 94 4.02 -20.32 5.27
N HIS A 95 5.02 -21.04 5.79
CA HIS A 95 5.90 -20.52 6.84
C HIS A 95 6.64 -19.25 6.38
N CYS A 96 7.23 -19.29 5.19
CA CYS A 96 7.96 -18.14 4.63
C CYS A 96 7.04 -16.91 4.43
N ALA A 97 5.79 -17.13 4.05
CA ALA A 97 4.85 -16.05 3.80
C ALA A 97 4.41 -15.30 5.08
N TYR A 98 4.27 -16.01 6.22
CA TYR A 98 3.61 -15.43 7.39
C TYR A 98 4.37 -15.55 8.70
N PHE A 99 5.37 -16.44 8.82
CA PHE A 99 6.04 -16.75 10.08
C PHE A 99 7.55 -16.59 10.05
N ALA A 100 8.14 -16.24 8.89
CA ALA A 100 9.59 -16.12 8.76
C ALA A 100 10.16 -14.90 9.49
N GLN A 101 9.37 -13.84 9.66
CA GLN A 101 9.82 -12.61 10.30
C GLN A 101 9.77 -12.69 11.82
N PHE A 102 8.69 -13.26 12.36
CA PHE A 102 8.49 -13.42 13.81
C PHE A 102 8.03 -14.84 14.12
N ASP A 103 8.78 -15.53 14.97
CA ASP A 103 8.53 -16.94 15.32
C ASP A 103 7.13 -17.14 15.91
N ASN A 104 6.35 -18.04 15.28
CA ASN A 104 4.99 -18.39 15.70
C ASN A 104 3.98 -17.23 15.75
N VAL A 105 4.25 -16.13 15.06
CA VAL A 105 3.37 -14.96 14.97
C VAL A 105 3.05 -14.69 13.52
N TRP A 106 1.75 -14.58 13.20
CA TRP A 106 1.30 -14.22 11.85
C TRP A 106 1.68 -12.79 11.53
N CYS A 107 2.60 -12.62 10.59
CA CYS A 107 2.99 -11.36 9.99
C CYS A 107 2.23 -11.18 8.67
N HIS A 108 1.35 -10.17 8.58
CA HIS A 108 0.47 -10.04 7.42
C HIS A 108 1.15 -9.36 6.23
N GLY A 109 2.22 -8.62 6.48
CA GLY A 109 2.92 -7.86 5.45
C GLY A 109 2.23 -6.53 5.12
N ASP A 110 1.49 -5.98 6.06
CA ASP A 110 0.93 -4.62 6.00
C ASP A 110 1.64 -3.72 7.02
N TYR A 111 2.05 -2.53 6.59
CA TYR A 111 2.68 -1.51 7.43
C TYR A 111 1.64 -0.49 7.88
N GLY A 112 1.51 -0.29 9.17
CA GLY A 112 0.47 0.58 9.73
C GLY A 112 0.70 0.97 11.17
N GLU A 113 -0.32 1.53 11.81
CA GLU A 113 -0.30 1.94 13.21
C GLU A 113 -1.68 1.84 13.86
N LEU A 114 -1.71 1.71 15.19
CA LEU A 114 -2.91 1.93 16.00
C LEU A 114 -3.02 3.42 16.35
N THR A 115 -4.24 3.93 16.31
CA THR A 115 -4.54 5.31 16.70
C THR A 115 -4.93 5.40 18.17
N PRO A 116 -4.89 6.60 18.80
CA PRO A 116 -5.36 6.79 20.15
C PRO A 116 -6.82 6.40 20.39
N GLU A 117 -7.64 6.41 19.33
CA GLU A 117 -9.05 6.00 19.34
C GLU A 117 -9.23 4.49 19.17
N ASP A 118 -8.16 3.70 19.22
CA ASP A 118 -8.14 2.24 18.97
C ASP A 118 -8.60 1.85 17.54
N GLY A 119 -8.46 2.80 16.62
CA GLY A 119 -8.57 2.59 15.18
C GLY A 119 -7.22 2.16 14.59
N ALA A 120 -7.18 1.97 13.28
CA ALA A 120 -5.95 1.65 12.56
C ALA A 120 -5.79 2.49 11.30
N ILE A 121 -4.53 2.81 10.98
CA ILE A 121 -4.15 3.42 9.71
C ILE A 121 -3.20 2.47 9.01
N ILE A 122 -3.54 2.04 7.79
CA ILE A 122 -2.65 1.25 6.94
C ILE A 122 -1.92 2.20 5.99
N HIS A 123 -0.60 2.12 6.01
CA HIS A 123 0.32 2.95 5.22
C HIS A 123 0.75 2.28 3.91
N GLY A 124 0.51 1.01 3.76
CA GLY A 124 0.80 0.21 2.57
C GLY A 124 1.28 -1.19 2.90
N ARG A 125 1.78 -1.88 1.88
CA ARG A 125 2.43 -3.18 2.05
C ARG A 125 3.83 -2.99 2.64
N SER A 126 4.23 -3.85 3.57
CA SER A 126 5.56 -3.79 4.19
C SER A 126 6.69 -4.04 3.21
N ASP A 127 6.46 -4.90 2.22
CA ASP A 127 7.39 -5.21 1.13
C ASP A 127 7.51 -4.08 0.08
N ALA A 128 6.54 -3.16 0.04
CA ALA A 128 6.54 -1.96 -0.81
C ALA A 128 6.90 -0.67 -0.05
N VAL A 129 7.19 -0.74 1.25
CA VAL A 129 7.63 0.40 2.04
C VAL A 129 8.93 0.98 1.47
N LEU A 130 8.92 2.30 1.27
CA LEU A 130 10.09 3.05 0.85
C LEU A 130 11.00 3.30 2.05
N ASN A 131 12.32 3.36 1.81
CA ASN A 131 13.28 3.57 2.91
C ASN A 131 14.37 4.60 2.57
N PRO A 132 14.01 5.82 2.12
CA PRO A 132 14.99 6.84 1.78
C PRO A 132 15.73 7.36 3.02
N GLY A 133 17.05 7.26 3.03
CA GLY A 133 17.89 7.68 4.16
C GLY A 133 17.55 6.97 5.46
N GLY A 134 17.14 5.70 5.41
CA GLY A 134 16.79 4.88 6.56
C GLY A 134 15.43 5.19 7.20
N VAL A 135 14.58 6.02 6.57
CA VAL A 135 13.24 6.35 7.10
C VAL A 135 12.17 5.58 6.34
N ARG A 136 11.43 4.73 7.04
CA ARG A 136 10.32 3.95 6.46
C ARG A 136 9.13 4.85 6.13
N ILE A 137 8.70 4.84 4.86
CA ILE A 137 7.60 5.62 4.31
C ILE A 137 6.63 4.66 3.61
N GLY A 138 5.38 4.66 4.05
CA GLY A 138 4.33 3.89 3.40
C GLY A 138 3.89 4.55 2.09
N THR A 139 3.72 3.75 1.03
CA THR A 139 3.31 4.25 -0.29
C THR A 139 2.00 5.04 -0.25
N ALA A 140 1.05 4.62 0.60
CA ALA A 140 -0.22 5.31 0.79
C ALA A 140 -0.09 6.73 1.35
N GLU A 141 1.01 7.06 2.03
CA GLU A 141 1.25 8.42 2.53
C GLU A 141 1.46 9.40 1.37
N ILE A 142 2.12 8.94 0.30
CA ILE A 142 2.33 9.71 -0.92
C ILE A 142 1.05 9.76 -1.76
N TYR A 143 0.37 8.61 -1.97
CA TYR A 143 -0.86 8.55 -2.76
C TYR A 143 -1.93 9.51 -2.27
N ARG A 144 -2.15 9.58 -0.94
CA ARG A 144 -3.13 10.51 -0.33
C ARG A 144 -2.87 11.98 -0.66
N GLN A 145 -1.63 12.35 -0.94
CA GLN A 145 -1.31 13.73 -1.32
C GLN A 145 -1.48 13.95 -2.82
N VAL A 146 -1.01 13.01 -3.62
CA VAL A 146 -1.09 13.07 -5.09
C VAL A 146 -2.53 13.04 -5.59
N GLU A 147 -3.40 12.25 -4.96
CA GLU A 147 -4.83 12.16 -5.28
C GLU A 147 -5.63 13.46 -5.03
N LYS A 148 -5.04 14.45 -4.36
CA LYS A 148 -5.66 15.77 -4.19
C LYS A 148 -5.58 16.64 -5.45
N LEU A 149 -4.71 16.29 -6.38
CA LEU A 149 -4.45 17.04 -7.61
C LEU A 149 -5.35 16.51 -8.74
N ASP A 150 -6.28 17.35 -9.19
CA ASP A 150 -7.28 16.96 -10.20
C ASP A 150 -6.68 16.55 -11.55
N ALA A 151 -5.47 17.01 -11.88
CA ALA A 151 -4.75 16.65 -13.09
C ALA A 151 -4.28 15.19 -13.09
N ILE A 152 -4.17 14.55 -11.92
CA ILE A 152 -3.65 13.19 -11.78
C ILE A 152 -4.80 12.19 -11.58
N VAL A 153 -4.89 11.23 -12.48
CA VAL A 153 -5.93 10.18 -12.45
C VAL A 153 -5.49 8.99 -11.61
N GLU A 154 -4.23 8.56 -11.78
CA GLU A 154 -3.63 7.44 -11.09
C GLU A 154 -2.16 7.72 -10.80
N SER A 155 -1.64 7.06 -9.77
CA SER A 155 -0.21 7.12 -9.46
C SER A 155 0.31 5.81 -8.88
N ILE A 156 1.60 5.55 -9.08
CA ILE A 156 2.33 4.47 -8.44
C ILE A 156 3.70 4.99 -8.00
N VAL A 157 4.12 4.63 -6.79
CA VAL A 157 5.40 5.04 -6.23
C VAL A 157 6.23 3.81 -5.91
N VAL A 158 7.51 3.87 -6.25
CA VAL A 158 8.47 2.81 -5.93
C VAL A 158 9.78 3.40 -5.41
N GLY A 159 10.49 2.61 -4.63
CA GLY A 159 11.88 2.90 -4.28
C GLY A 159 12.80 2.38 -5.36
N GLN A 160 13.67 3.22 -5.88
CA GLN A 160 14.77 2.82 -6.74
C GLN A 160 16.08 2.84 -5.94
N ASP A 161 16.83 1.73 -5.99
CA ASP A 161 18.19 1.67 -5.42
C ASP A 161 19.08 2.65 -6.18
N TRP A 162 19.69 3.62 -5.47
CA TRP A 162 20.44 4.71 -6.06
C TRP A 162 21.54 5.22 -5.11
N GLU A 163 22.81 5.22 -5.55
CA GLU A 163 23.94 5.79 -4.80
C GLU A 163 24.01 5.33 -3.33
N ASP A 164 23.94 4.02 -3.09
CA ASP A 164 23.93 3.38 -1.75
C ASP A 164 22.73 3.73 -0.86
N ASP A 165 21.66 4.33 -1.42
CA ASP A 165 20.40 4.62 -0.74
C ASP A 165 19.22 4.27 -1.64
N VAL A 166 18.01 4.63 -1.22
CA VAL A 166 16.76 4.48 -1.98
C VAL A 166 16.23 5.85 -2.33
N ARG A 167 16.05 6.14 -3.63
CA ARG A 167 15.32 7.32 -4.05
C ARG A 167 13.85 7.01 -4.36
N VAL A 168 12.99 7.92 -4.00
CA VAL A 168 11.54 7.81 -4.26
C VAL A 168 11.27 8.21 -5.70
N VAL A 169 10.65 7.32 -6.48
CA VAL A 169 10.21 7.57 -7.85
C VAL A 169 8.70 7.47 -7.90
N LEU A 170 8.06 8.54 -8.35
CA LEU A 170 6.62 8.62 -8.54
C LEU A 170 6.28 8.59 -10.03
N PHE A 171 5.44 7.65 -10.43
CA PHE A 171 4.85 7.63 -11.76
C PHE A 171 3.40 8.10 -11.68
N VAL A 172 2.97 8.89 -12.66
CA VAL A 172 1.63 9.47 -12.72
C VAL A 172 0.97 9.24 -14.06
N VAL A 173 -0.32 8.93 -14.02
CA VAL A 173 -1.20 8.96 -15.20
C VAL A 173 -2.01 10.24 -15.11
N LEU A 174 -1.92 11.07 -16.12
CA LEU A 174 -2.58 12.35 -16.15
C LEU A 174 -3.96 12.27 -16.82
N ARG A 175 -4.81 13.21 -16.50
CA ARG A 175 -6.09 13.39 -17.16
C ARG A 175 -5.85 13.78 -18.64
N GLU A 176 -6.76 13.37 -19.51
CA GLU A 176 -6.71 13.72 -20.92
C GLU A 176 -6.64 15.26 -21.12
N GLY A 177 -5.67 15.70 -21.90
CA GLY A 177 -5.37 17.10 -22.15
C GLY A 177 -4.39 17.75 -21.15
N GLU A 178 -4.01 17.07 -20.10
CA GLU A 178 -2.98 17.52 -19.15
C GLU A 178 -1.60 17.01 -19.55
N ALA A 179 -0.56 17.73 -19.17
CA ALA A 179 0.83 17.36 -19.39
C ALA A 179 1.64 17.55 -18.10
N LEU A 180 2.65 16.69 -17.90
CA LEU A 180 3.58 16.83 -16.80
C LEU A 180 4.59 17.93 -17.12
N ASP A 181 4.22 19.16 -16.82
CA ASP A 181 5.09 20.32 -16.93
C ASP A 181 5.71 20.70 -15.58
N ASP A 182 6.62 21.68 -15.59
CA ASP A 182 7.30 22.16 -14.38
C ASP A 182 6.32 22.65 -13.30
N SER A 183 5.17 23.22 -13.71
CA SER A 183 4.14 23.72 -12.80
C SER A 183 3.46 22.58 -12.06
N LEU A 184 3.07 21.52 -12.77
CA LEU A 184 2.43 20.34 -12.17
C LEU A 184 3.43 19.56 -11.31
N GLU A 185 4.67 19.39 -11.77
CA GLU A 185 5.72 18.78 -10.93
C GLU A 185 5.92 19.56 -9.62
N GLN A 186 5.98 20.87 -9.69
CA GLN A 186 6.12 21.72 -8.52
C GLN A 186 4.90 21.63 -7.60
N ALA A 187 3.70 21.55 -8.15
CA ALA A 187 2.47 21.36 -7.37
C ALA A 187 2.48 20.03 -6.63
N VAL A 188 2.88 18.91 -7.28
CA VAL A 188 3.05 17.60 -6.65
C VAL A 188 4.04 17.67 -5.49
N ARG A 189 5.26 18.17 -5.75
CA ARG A 189 6.32 18.27 -4.73
C ARG A 189 5.91 19.15 -3.56
N SER A 190 5.25 20.28 -3.82
CA SER A 190 4.79 21.20 -2.78
C SER A 190 3.68 20.59 -1.94
N THR A 191 2.70 19.94 -2.57
CA THR A 191 1.59 19.27 -1.88
C THR A 191 2.10 18.17 -0.95
N ILE A 192 3.03 17.33 -1.42
CA ILE A 192 3.63 16.29 -0.60
C ILE A 192 4.44 16.91 0.55
N ARG A 193 5.28 17.90 0.28
CA ARG A 193 6.11 18.56 1.30
C ARG A 193 5.31 19.21 2.40
N GLN A 194 4.18 19.85 2.07
CA GLN A 194 3.33 20.58 3.03
C GLN A 194 2.50 19.65 3.91
N ASN A 195 2.12 18.47 3.39
CA ASN A 195 1.18 17.57 4.08
C ASN A 195 1.84 16.28 4.61
N ALA A 196 3.12 16.08 4.31
CA ALA A 196 3.93 14.97 4.83
C ALA A 196 5.30 15.52 5.27
N THR A 197 6.41 14.89 4.89
CA THR A 197 7.75 15.38 5.21
C THR A 197 8.59 15.58 3.95
N PRO A 198 9.72 16.33 4.01
CA PRO A 198 10.63 16.46 2.87
C PRO A 198 11.13 15.11 2.31
N ARG A 199 11.19 14.06 3.12
CA ARG A 199 11.63 12.73 2.70
C ARG A 199 10.60 11.99 1.83
N HIS A 200 9.33 12.38 1.89
CA HIS A 200 8.26 11.84 1.02
C HIS A 200 8.29 12.44 -0.38
N VAL A 201 9.01 13.56 -0.58
CA VAL A 201 9.03 14.24 -1.87
C VAL A 201 9.80 13.40 -2.87
N PRO A 202 9.18 12.99 -4.02
CA PRO A 202 9.85 12.16 -5.00
C PRO A 202 11.08 12.83 -5.59
N ALA A 203 12.16 12.09 -5.75
CA ALA A 203 13.34 12.52 -6.49
C ALA A 203 13.03 12.68 -7.98
N LYS A 204 12.22 11.75 -8.51
CA LYS A 204 11.76 11.75 -9.90
C LYS A 204 10.24 11.65 -9.95
N ILE A 205 9.63 12.40 -10.88
CA ILE A 205 8.21 12.30 -11.24
C ILE A 205 8.17 12.02 -12.73
N ILE A 206 7.47 10.97 -13.14
CA ILE A 206 7.48 10.50 -14.53
C ILE A 206 6.04 10.24 -14.96
N GLN A 207 5.63 10.79 -16.10
CA GLN A 207 4.35 10.49 -16.70
C GLN A 207 4.40 9.13 -17.41
N VAL A 208 3.38 8.30 -17.17
CA VAL A 208 3.14 7.03 -17.85
C VAL A 208 1.71 7.00 -18.40
N HIS A 209 1.45 6.11 -19.35
CA HIS A 209 0.13 6.00 -19.97
C HIS A 209 -0.83 5.16 -19.13
N GLU A 210 -0.32 4.15 -18.45
CA GLU A 210 -1.12 3.19 -17.69
C GLU A 210 -0.29 2.60 -16.54
N ILE A 211 -0.99 2.20 -15.46
CA ILE A 211 -0.40 1.53 -14.30
C ILE A 211 -0.82 0.05 -14.30
N PRO A 212 0.13 -0.89 -14.11
CA PRO A 212 -0.18 -2.31 -14.07
C PRO A 212 -1.02 -2.65 -12.83
N ARG A 213 -2.00 -3.54 -13.03
CA ARG A 213 -2.93 -3.97 -11.98
C ARG A 213 -3.12 -5.48 -12.00
N THR A 214 -3.41 -6.04 -10.84
CA THR A 214 -3.87 -7.42 -10.75
C THR A 214 -5.26 -7.58 -11.37
N LEU A 215 -5.68 -8.83 -11.66
CA LEU A 215 -7.04 -9.15 -12.09
C LEU A 215 -8.12 -8.64 -11.12
N SER A 216 -7.79 -8.46 -9.83
CA SER A 216 -8.68 -7.85 -8.83
C SER A 216 -8.59 -6.31 -8.77
N GLY A 217 -7.82 -5.67 -9.66
CA GLY A 217 -7.68 -4.21 -9.77
C GLY A 217 -6.71 -3.56 -8.79
N LYS A 218 -5.90 -4.34 -8.06
CA LYS A 218 -4.89 -3.80 -7.14
C LYS A 218 -3.64 -3.36 -7.88
N ILE A 219 -3.04 -2.25 -7.44
CA ILE A 219 -1.72 -1.75 -7.90
C ILE A 219 -0.63 -2.75 -7.49
N VAL A 220 0.41 -2.86 -8.32
CA VAL A 220 1.50 -3.85 -8.14
C VAL A 220 2.87 -3.18 -8.05
N GLU A 221 3.10 -2.45 -6.94
CA GLU A 221 4.35 -1.71 -6.70
C GLU A 221 5.60 -2.58 -6.86
N LEU A 222 5.56 -3.82 -6.34
CA LEU A 222 6.70 -4.74 -6.43
C LEU A 222 7.05 -5.08 -7.88
N ALA A 223 6.05 -5.36 -8.71
CA ALA A 223 6.29 -5.66 -10.13
C ALA A 223 6.94 -4.47 -10.86
N VAL A 224 6.45 -3.25 -10.61
CA VAL A 224 7.04 -2.03 -11.17
C VAL A 224 8.46 -1.81 -10.65
N ARG A 225 8.70 -2.03 -9.36
CA ARG A 225 10.04 -1.94 -8.78
C ARG A 225 11.02 -2.88 -9.45
N GLU A 226 10.63 -4.15 -9.68
CA GLU A 226 11.49 -5.12 -10.37
C GLU A 226 11.80 -4.67 -11.81
N VAL A 227 10.81 -4.16 -12.54
CA VAL A 227 11.03 -3.64 -13.91
C VAL A 227 11.97 -2.43 -13.91
N VAL A 228 11.80 -1.48 -13.00
CA VAL A 228 12.68 -0.30 -12.86
C VAL A 228 14.13 -0.70 -12.62
N HIS A 229 14.37 -1.84 -11.96
CA HIS A 229 15.71 -2.38 -11.72
C HIS A 229 16.20 -3.39 -12.79
N GLY A 230 15.44 -3.60 -13.86
CA GLY A 230 15.80 -4.59 -14.89
C GLY A 230 15.75 -6.04 -14.42
N ARG A 231 14.97 -6.32 -13.37
CA ARG A 231 14.82 -7.67 -12.80
C ARG A 231 13.58 -8.38 -13.34
N PRO A 232 13.56 -9.71 -13.37
CA PRO A 232 12.39 -10.47 -13.80
C PRO A 232 11.22 -10.26 -12.83
N VAL A 233 10.03 -10.09 -13.42
CA VAL A 233 8.77 -9.99 -12.65
C VAL A 233 8.18 -11.38 -12.44
N ASN A 234 7.88 -11.73 -11.21
CA ASN A 234 7.17 -12.96 -10.88
C ASN A 234 5.65 -12.77 -11.01
N ASN A 235 4.91 -13.86 -11.31
CA ASN A 235 3.44 -13.88 -11.37
C ASN A 235 2.82 -12.88 -12.35
N VAL A 236 3.42 -12.68 -13.51
CA VAL A 236 2.89 -11.81 -14.60
C VAL A 236 1.47 -12.24 -15.01
N ASP A 237 1.17 -13.54 -14.95
CA ASP A 237 -0.15 -14.10 -15.26
C ASP A 237 -1.27 -13.62 -14.31
N ALA A 238 -0.92 -13.07 -13.14
CA ALA A 238 -1.89 -12.49 -12.21
C ALA A 238 -2.28 -11.04 -12.56
N LEU A 239 -1.63 -10.45 -13.57
CA LEU A 239 -1.89 -9.08 -14.01
C LEU A 239 -3.04 -9.05 -15.03
N ALA A 240 -3.87 -8.01 -14.93
CA ALA A 240 -4.93 -7.73 -15.88
C ALA A 240 -4.39 -7.07 -17.16
N ASN A 241 -3.29 -6.31 -17.05
CA ASN A 241 -2.65 -5.55 -18.12
C ASN A 241 -1.11 -5.66 -18.01
N PRO A 242 -0.54 -6.86 -18.23
CA PRO A 242 0.91 -7.08 -18.10
C PRO A 242 1.74 -6.21 -19.05
N GLU A 243 1.19 -5.81 -20.21
CA GLU A 243 1.81 -4.91 -21.18
C GLU A 243 2.13 -3.53 -20.58
N ALA A 244 1.39 -3.06 -19.58
CA ALA A 244 1.63 -1.79 -18.90
C ALA A 244 3.01 -1.75 -18.22
N LEU A 245 3.60 -2.90 -17.89
CA LEU A 245 4.95 -2.98 -17.32
C LEU A 245 6.02 -2.39 -18.25
N ALA A 246 5.81 -2.45 -19.57
CA ALA A 246 6.75 -1.91 -20.55
C ALA A 246 6.94 -0.37 -20.40
N HIS A 247 5.98 0.35 -19.84
CA HIS A 247 6.08 1.79 -19.60
C HIS A 247 7.10 2.15 -18.53
N PHE A 248 7.60 1.20 -17.77
CA PHE A 248 8.52 1.40 -16.64
C PHE A 248 9.94 0.89 -16.93
N ALA A 249 10.12 0.21 -18.07
CA ALA A 249 11.42 -0.36 -18.46
C ALA A 249 12.32 0.68 -19.12
N ASP A 250 13.62 0.60 -18.83
CA ASP A 250 14.71 1.32 -19.52
C ASP A 250 14.50 2.84 -19.65
N LEU A 251 13.89 3.46 -18.64
CA LEU A 251 13.59 4.87 -18.63
C LEU A 251 14.87 5.71 -18.48
N ALA A 252 15.21 6.51 -19.50
CA ALA A 252 16.39 7.40 -19.47
C ALA A 252 16.37 8.36 -18.27
N ALA A 253 15.19 8.82 -17.83
CA ALA A 253 15.05 9.68 -16.65
C ALA A 253 15.51 9.03 -15.33
N LEU A 254 15.62 7.71 -15.28
CA LEU A 254 16.04 6.93 -14.11
C LEU A 254 17.52 6.55 -14.12
N GLN A 255 18.25 6.90 -15.17
CA GLN A 255 19.69 6.60 -15.32
C GLN A 255 20.59 7.71 -14.78
N HIS A 256 19.99 8.84 -14.32
CA HIS A 256 20.69 10.02 -13.83
C HIS A 256 20.13 10.54 -12.51
#